data_226e1c77e38a74c5d136d68e6cd50b89
#
_entry.id   226e1c77e38a74c5d136d68e6cd50b89
#
_cell.length_a   1.000
_cell.length_b   1.000
_cell.length_c   1.000
_cell.angle_alpha   90.00
_cell.angle_beta   90.00
_cell.angle_gamma   90.00
#
_symmetry.space_group_name_H-M   'P 1'
#
loop_
_entity.id
_entity.type
_entity.pdbx_description
1 polymer ?
#
loop_
_entity_poly.entity_id
_entity_poly.type
_entity_poly.pdbx_seq_one_letter_code
_entity_poly.pdbx_strand_id
1 'polypeptide(L)'
;MNKILNKKQRRIASTILLSCGLASVAFSQTSSDFKKTKITGDFISEGVAVADLNKDGKLDIVAGYYWFEAPTWKRHEMSPSRSFDPRKEYSESFLNLGMDVNLDGWDDVVIIDFPGKAGFWFENPKNKPGYWAKHIIADSVGISNESPGFIDIDNDGRLDILCGDKAKKQIIWLQAPTKKGETEWKRHALSEENVPGTEIFSHGIGYGDIDKDGIKDVVVREGWFKGTKNNKAGNWVFHPANISEPCSHMQILDVNGDGKNDVVSASAHALGIWFHEQVEKDGKIDFVTHVMSNTTAQTHSSIMADLNGDGKKEYITGKRFLAHHGRDPGDADAPYLLYFEFTPGKAPYWKEYVIDNDSGAGLNIVAQDMNKDKKIDIVVSNKNGVFLFENIMKR
;
A
#
# COMPACT_ATOMS: atom_id res chain seq x y z
N MET A 1 -80.01 -14.95 -11.63
CA MET A 1 -79.67 -14.80 -13.07
C MET A 1 -78.16 -14.72 -13.20
N ASN A 2 -77.55 -15.81 -13.70
CA ASN A 2 -76.48 -15.92 -14.67
C ASN A 2 -75.22 -15.04 -14.44
N LYS A 3 -74.05 -15.54 -14.48
CA LYS A 3 -73.37 -16.60 -15.29
C LYS A 3 -72.06 -17.01 -14.67
N ILE A 4 -71.81 -18.29 -14.72
CA ILE A 4 -70.58 -19.02 -14.55
C ILE A 4 -69.57 -18.53 -15.59
N LEU A 5 -68.29 -18.36 -15.17
CA LEU A 5 -67.13 -18.63 -16.05
C LEU A 5 -65.92 -19.08 -15.25
N ASN A 6 -65.57 -20.35 -15.46
CA ASN A 6 -64.34 -21.04 -15.09
C ASN A 6 -63.12 -20.46 -15.79
N LYS A 7 -62.01 -20.24 -15.10
CA LYS A 7 -60.69 -20.35 -15.71
C LYS A 7 -59.70 -20.96 -14.71
N LYS A 8 -59.34 -22.20 -14.97
CA LYS A 8 -58.22 -22.88 -14.39
C LYS A 8 -56.92 -22.12 -14.71
N GLN A 9 -56.30 -21.52 -13.72
CA GLN A 9 -54.90 -21.14 -13.84
C GLN A 9 -54.05 -22.21 -13.20
N ARG A 10 -53.33 -22.94 -14.03
CA ARG A 10 -52.22 -23.84 -13.63
C ARG A 10 -51.11 -22.96 -13.10
N ARG A 11 -50.82 -23.04 -11.81
CA ARG A 11 -49.59 -22.55 -11.23
C ARG A 11 -48.49 -23.57 -11.56
N ILE A 12 -47.55 -23.19 -12.42
CA ILE A 12 -46.28 -23.89 -12.60
C ILE A 12 -45.40 -23.43 -11.42
N ALA A 13 -45.19 -24.30 -10.46
CA ALA A 13 -44.22 -24.09 -9.42
C ALA A 13 -42.86 -24.41 -10.02
N SER A 14 -42.07 -23.40 -10.39
CA SER A 14 -40.66 -23.55 -10.70
C SER A 14 -39.92 -23.68 -9.41
N THR A 15 -39.54 -24.90 -9.08
CA THR A 15 -38.63 -25.21 -7.96
C THR A 15 -37.22 -24.78 -8.41
N ILE A 16 -36.79 -23.62 -7.97
CA ILE A 16 -35.39 -23.22 -8.08
C ILE A 16 -34.65 -24.01 -6.99
N LEU A 17 -33.93 -25.06 -7.38
CA LEU A 17 -32.92 -25.67 -6.52
C LEU A 17 -31.77 -24.67 -6.37
N LEU A 18 -31.74 -23.98 -5.24
CA LEU A 18 -30.58 -23.25 -4.79
C LEU A 18 -29.57 -24.29 -4.31
N SER A 19 -28.62 -24.67 -5.16
CA SER A 19 -27.45 -25.42 -4.74
C SER A 19 -26.56 -24.47 -3.91
N CYS A 20 -26.76 -24.47 -2.59
CA CYS A 20 -25.74 -23.97 -1.66
C CYS A 20 -24.50 -24.85 -1.79
N GLY A 21 -23.63 -24.51 -2.71
CA GLY A 21 -22.26 -24.99 -2.67
C GLY A 21 -21.63 -24.46 -1.38
N LEU A 22 -21.48 -25.31 -0.38
CA LEU A 22 -20.55 -25.09 0.71
C LEU A 22 -19.16 -24.98 0.07
N ALA A 23 -18.73 -23.77 -0.23
CA ALA A 23 -17.33 -23.50 -0.46
C ALA A 23 -16.63 -23.83 0.87
N SER A 24 -16.04 -25.03 0.95
CA SER A 24 -15.07 -25.34 1.98
C SER A 24 -13.97 -24.30 1.86
N VAL A 25 -13.89 -23.37 2.81
CA VAL A 25 -12.72 -22.51 3.00
C VAL A 25 -11.58 -23.48 3.29
N ALA A 26 -10.85 -23.88 2.27
CA ALA A 26 -9.58 -24.55 2.44
C ALA A 26 -8.67 -23.51 3.09
N PHE A 27 -8.38 -23.67 4.38
CA PHE A 27 -7.30 -22.93 5.02
C PHE A 27 -6.06 -23.23 4.19
N SER A 28 -5.61 -22.24 3.42
CA SER A 28 -4.39 -22.34 2.66
C SER A 28 -3.26 -22.60 3.64
N GLN A 29 -2.49 -23.65 3.41
CA GLN A 29 -1.31 -23.96 4.20
C GLN A 29 -0.31 -22.80 3.98
N THR A 30 0.28 -22.28 5.07
CA THR A 30 1.33 -21.25 4.98
C THR A 30 2.46 -21.77 4.09
N SER A 31 2.98 -20.88 3.23
CA SER A 31 4.03 -21.25 2.30
C SER A 31 5.32 -21.63 3.05
N SER A 32 5.92 -22.76 2.65
CA SER A 32 7.26 -23.13 3.09
C SER A 32 8.36 -22.36 2.36
N ASP A 33 7.98 -21.41 1.50
CA ASP A 33 8.88 -20.67 0.63
C ASP A 33 9.48 -19.42 1.31
N PHE A 34 9.06 -19.12 2.53
CA PHE A 34 9.57 -18.01 3.33
C PHE A 34 9.99 -18.47 4.72
N LYS A 35 11.13 -17.98 5.18
CA LYS A 35 11.59 -18.16 6.55
C LYS A 35 11.23 -16.93 7.37
N LYS A 36 10.28 -17.07 8.29
CA LYS A 36 9.81 -16.00 9.18
C LYS A 36 10.79 -15.74 10.33
N THR A 37 11.14 -14.48 10.53
CA THR A 37 11.83 -13.97 11.72
C THR A 37 10.99 -12.87 12.36
N LYS A 38 10.57 -13.05 13.60
CA LYS A 38 9.92 -12.00 14.39
C LYS A 38 10.98 -11.12 15.04
N ILE A 39 11.11 -9.87 14.56
CA ILE A 39 12.10 -8.89 15.03
C ILE A 39 11.71 -8.39 16.43
N THR A 40 10.45 -8.01 16.61
CA THR A 40 9.86 -7.68 17.91
C THR A 40 8.37 -7.96 17.90
N GLY A 41 7.79 -8.22 19.08
CA GLY A 41 6.34 -8.31 19.27
C GLY A 41 5.71 -7.00 19.77
N ASP A 42 6.53 -5.96 19.96
CA ASP A 42 6.05 -4.66 20.41
C ASP A 42 5.33 -3.94 19.27
N PHE A 43 4.18 -3.33 19.55
CA PHE A 43 3.58 -2.39 18.64
C PHE A 43 4.28 -1.04 18.76
N ILE A 44 5.14 -0.72 17.81
CA ILE A 44 5.96 0.50 17.80
C ILE A 44 5.76 1.33 16.52
N SER A 45 5.22 0.72 15.46
CA SER A 45 4.97 1.37 14.18
C SER A 45 3.93 0.60 13.38
N GLU A 46 3.20 1.30 12.54
CA GLU A 46 2.33 0.70 11.52
C GLU A 46 3.03 0.62 10.15
N GLY A 47 4.12 1.35 9.97
CA GLY A 47 4.97 1.30 8.79
C GLY A 47 6.35 0.71 9.07
N VAL A 48 7.08 0.39 7.99
CA VAL A 48 8.43 -0.19 8.05
C VAL A 48 9.29 0.36 6.91
N ALA A 49 10.60 0.47 7.15
CA ALA A 49 11.58 0.76 6.11
C ALA A 49 12.81 -0.12 6.27
N VAL A 50 13.68 -0.10 5.28
CA VAL A 50 14.99 -0.71 5.32
C VAL A 50 16.03 0.26 4.76
N ALA A 51 17.22 0.28 5.37
CA ALA A 51 18.36 1.11 4.96
C ALA A 51 19.65 0.59 5.61
N ASP A 52 20.81 0.93 5.07
CA ASP A 52 22.10 0.65 5.69
C ASP A 52 22.51 1.84 6.58
N LEU A 53 21.95 1.88 7.79
CA LEU A 53 22.03 3.03 8.68
C LEU A 53 23.40 3.20 9.36
N ASN A 54 24.15 2.10 9.50
CA ASN A 54 25.46 2.11 10.14
C ASN A 54 26.63 1.99 9.15
N LYS A 55 26.32 1.85 7.85
CA LYS A 55 27.28 1.67 6.74
C LYS A 55 28.15 0.41 6.87
N ASP A 56 27.57 -0.68 7.40
CA ASP A 56 28.25 -1.98 7.42
C ASP A 56 28.00 -2.81 6.16
N GLY A 57 27.20 -2.29 5.25
CA GLY A 57 26.85 -2.90 3.99
C GLY A 57 25.69 -3.89 4.10
N LYS A 58 24.97 -3.97 5.22
CA LYS A 58 23.76 -4.76 5.40
C LYS A 58 22.56 -3.83 5.60
N LEU A 59 21.40 -4.30 5.18
CA LEU A 59 20.17 -3.53 5.37
C LEU A 59 19.63 -3.76 6.77
N ASP A 60 19.46 -2.68 7.52
CA ASP A 60 18.82 -2.63 8.81
C ASP A 60 17.31 -2.45 8.62
N ILE A 61 16.50 -2.84 9.62
CA ILE A 61 15.05 -2.65 9.62
C ILE A 61 14.70 -1.44 10.46
N VAL A 62 13.84 -0.57 9.96
CA VAL A 62 13.32 0.61 10.68
C VAL A 62 11.85 0.41 10.95
N ALA A 63 11.43 0.63 12.20
CA ALA A 63 10.02 0.68 12.57
C ALA A 63 9.80 1.76 13.65
N GLY A 64 9.04 2.79 13.29
CA GLY A 64 8.84 3.95 14.16
C GLY A 64 10.14 4.67 14.45
N TYR A 65 10.40 4.95 15.70
CA TYR A 65 11.59 5.65 16.17
C TYR A 65 12.74 4.71 16.54
N TYR A 66 12.64 3.44 16.09
CA TYR A 66 13.64 2.42 16.31
C TYR A 66 14.20 1.90 15.00
N TRP A 67 15.45 1.46 15.04
CA TRP A 67 16.02 0.64 14.00
C TRP A 67 16.69 -0.60 14.59
N PHE A 68 16.75 -1.66 13.81
CA PHE A 68 17.22 -2.97 14.20
C PHE A 68 18.41 -3.36 13.32
N GLU A 69 19.58 -3.42 13.94
CA GLU A 69 20.86 -3.66 13.30
C GLU A 69 21.00 -5.09 12.79
N ALA A 70 21.19 -5.26 11.49
CA ALA A 70 21.44 -6.56 10.89
C ALA A 70 22.86 -7.08 11.21
N PRO A 71 23.06 -8.40 11.31
CA PRO A 71 22.08 -9.48 11.24
C PRO A 71 21.52 -9.88 12.61
N THR A 72 21.88 -9.18 13.66
CA THR A 72 21.57 -9.52 15.06
C THR A 72 20.21 -8.99 15.50
N TRP A 73 19.67 -8.05 14.77
CA TRP A 73 18.43 -7.32 15.05
C TRP A 73 18.47 -6.62 16.41
N LYS A 74 19.64 -6.17 16.81
CA LYS A 74 19.82 -5.35 18.01
C LYS A 74 19.07 -4.03 17.83
N ARG A 75 18.19 -3.70 18.78
CA ARG A 75 17.38 -2.48 18.76
C ARG A 75 18.19 -1.26 19.16
N HIS A 76 18.05 -0.17 18.40
CA HIS A 76 18.58 1.15 18.65
C HIS A 76 17.47 2.19 18.60
N GLU A 77 17.59 3.29 19.34
CA GLU A 77 16.64 4.40 19.35
C GLU A 77 17.18 5.61 18.58
N MET A 78 16.35 6.16 17.67
CA MET A 78 16.64 7.45 17.02
C MET A 78 16.13 8.63 17.84
N SER A 79 15.08 8.43 18.62
CA SER A 79 14.46 9.43 19.50
C SER A 79 13.72 8.71 20.63
N PRO A 80 13.48 9.36 21.80
CA PRO A 80 12.69 8.76 22.86
C PRO A 80 11.34 8.28 22.35
N SER A 81 11.01 7.02 22.62
CA SER A 81 9.80 6.38 22.12
C SER A 81 9.28 5.33 23.09
N ARG A 82 8.11 4.77 22.77
CA ARG A 82 7.44 3.73 23.55
C ARG A 82 6.74 2.73 22.64
N SER A 83 6.31 1.64 23.21
CA SER A 83 5.31 0.77 22.62
C SER A 83 3.90 1.32 22.85
N PHE A 84 2.99 1.03 21.93
CA PHE A 84 1.58 1.43 21.97
C PHE A 84 0.69 0.24 22.34
N ASP A 85 -0.48 0.50 22.92
CA ASP A 85 -1.50 -0.54 23.13
C ASP A 85 -2.22 -0.82 21.79
N PRO A 86 -2.04 -2.02 21.17
CA PRO A 86 -2.60 -2.30 19.85
C PRO A 86 -4.14 -2.25 19.82
N ARG A 87 -4.80 -2.39 20.98
CA ARG A 87 -6.26 -2.38 21.07
C ARG A 87 -6.86 -0.99 21.28
N LYS A 88 -6.04 0.02 21.62
CA LYS A 88 -6.53 1.35 22.02
C LYS A 88 -5.84 2.50 21.31
N GLU A 89 -4.65 2.28 20.77
CA GLU A 89 -3.80 3.34 20.26
C GLU A 89 -3.43 3.11 18.79
N TYR A 90 -3.01 4.19 18.16
CA TYR A 90 -2.22 4.19 16.93
C TYR A 90 -0.79 4.58 17.26
N SER A 91 0.15 4.16 16.44
CA SER A 91 1.54 4.61 16.55
C SER A 91 1.70 6.05 16.05
N GLU A 92 2.83 6.67 16.35
CA GLU A 92 3.26 7.96 15.82
C GLU A 92 4.09 7.79 14.52
N SER A 93 3.93 6.64 13.85
CA SER A 93 4.63 6.28 12.64
C SER A 93 3.74 5.39 11.78
N PHE A 94 3.07 6.00 10.80
CA PHE A 94 2.20 5.31 9.87
C PHE A 94 2.97 4.73 8.69
N LEU A 95 3.88 5.51 8.10
CA LEU A 95 4.78 5.03 7.05
C LEU A 95 6.22 5.41 7.37
N ASN A 96 7.15 4.55 6.94
CA ASN A 96 8.58 4.79 7.05
C ASN A 96 9.25 4.64 5.70
N LEU A 97 10.30 5.45 5.45
CA LEU A 97 11.18 5.32 4.30
C LEU A 97 12.62 5.56 4.75
N GLY A 98 13.55 4.70 4.29
CA GLY A 98 14.99 4.91 4.44
C GLY A 98 15.58 5.50 3.17
N MET A 99 16.27 6.63 3.25
CA MET A 99 16.97 7.27 2.13
C MET A 99 17.96 8.33 2.63
N ASP A 100 18.99 8.61 1.87
CA ASP A 100 19.89 9.75 2.11
C ASP A 100 19.16 11.06 1.72
N VAL A 101 18.45 11.68 2.69
CA VAL A 101 17.61 12.87 2.44
C VAL A 101 18.45 14.07 2.05
N ASN A 102 19.54 14.33 2.78
CA ASN A 102 20.36 15.54 2.63
C ASN A 102 21.58 15.36 1.71
N LEU A 103 21.69 14.20 1.03
CA LEU A 103 22.79 13.87 0.11
C LEU A 103 24.18 13.93 0.77
N ASP A 104 24.26 13.56 2.05
CA ASP A 104 25.53 13.53 2.77
C ASP A 104 26.22 12.16 2.71
N GLY A 105 25.56 11.19 2.11
CA GLY A 105 26.01 9.83 1.88
C GLY A 105 25.63 8.87 3.01
N TRP A 106 24.77 9.23 3.96
CA TRP A 106 24.21 8.35 4.98
C TRP A 106 22.69 8.28 4.85
N ASP A 107 22.17 7.07 4.94
CA ASP A 107 20.71 6.93 4.93
C ASP A 107 20.11 7.51 6.20
N ASP A 108 19.06 8.30 6.01
CA ASP A 108 18.20 8.93 7.00
C ASP A 108 16.88 8.16 7.09
N VAL A 109 16.02 8.55 8.02
CA VAL A 109 14.71 7.91 8.19
C VAL A 109 13.58 8.94 8.09
N VAL A 110 12.76 8.80 7.05
CA VAL A 110 11.52 9.58 6.87
C VAL A 110 10.37 8.88 7.59
N ILE A 111 9.57 9.65 8.30
CA ILE A 111 8.38 9.18 9.02
C ILE A 111 7.19 10.04 8.63
N ILE A 112 6.12 9.38 8.20
CA ILE A 112 4.80 9.97 8.07
C ILE A 112 3.99 9.53 9.30
N ASP A 113 3.59 10.49 10.10
CA ASP A 113 2.75 10.25 11.27
C ASP A 113 1.27 10.05 10.86
N PHE A 114 0.39 9.96 11.83
CA PHE A 114 -1.05 9.85 11.67
C PHE A 114 -1.59 10.92 10.69
N PRO A 115 -2.53 10.60 9.80
CA PRO A 115 -3.06 11.54 8.81
C PRO A 115 -3.48 12.89 9.42
N GLY A 116 -2.98 13.97 8.83
CA GLY A 116 -3.19 15.32 9.32
C GLY A 116 -2.23 15.75 10.44
N LYS A 117 -1.24 14.92 10.79
CA LYS A 117 -0.08 15.31 11.60
C LYS A 117 1.15 15.53 10.72
N ALA A 118 2.26 15.94 11.35
CA ALA A 118 3.49 16.28 10.62
C ALA A 118 4.14 15.05 9.98
N GLY A 119 4.62 15.20 8.74
CA GLY A 119 5.69 14.38 8.20
C GLY A 119 7.04 14.96 8.59
N PHE A 120 8.00 14.11 8.92
CA PHE A 120 9.34 14.53 9.34
C PHE A 120 10.38 13.46 9.01
N TRP A 121 11.64 13.80 9.16
CA TRP A 121 12.72 12.84 9.03
C TRP A 121 13.76 13.02 10.13
N PHE A 122 14.45 11.93 10.44
CA PHE A 122 15.57 11.87 11.36
C PHE A 122 16.87 11.84 10.57
N GLU A 123 17.74 12.83 10.79
CA GLU A 123 19.07 12.88 10.20
C GLU A 123 20.02 11.92 10.92
N ASN A 124 20.66 11.07 10.17
CA ASN A 124 21.60 10.08 10.67
C ASN A 124 22.84 10.74 11.31
N PRO A 125 23.13 10.47 12.58
CA PRO A 125 24.27 11.08 13.26
C PRO A 125 25.63 10.51 12.82
N LYS A 126 25.69 9.64 11.80
CA LYS A 126 26.92 9.04 11.27
C LYS A 126 27.68 8.25 12.32
N ASN A 127 26.99 7.34 12.97
CA ASN A 127 27.48 6.50 14.08
C ASN A 127 27.93 7.30 15.33
N LYS A 128 27.60 8.59 15.43
CA LYS A 128 27.84 9.34 16.67
C LYS A 128 26.79 8.98 17.72
N PRO A 129 27.15 8.92 19.00
CA PRO A 129 26.19 8.63 20.06
C PRO A 129 25.18 9.77 20.24
N GLY A 130 23.96 9.43 20.65
CA GLY A 130 22.88 10.38 20.93
C GLY A 130 21.68 10.17 20.05
N TYR A 131 20.63 10.96 20.30
CA TYR A 131 19.44 10.96 19.47
C TYR A 131 19.68 11.71 18.15
N TRP A 132 18.91 11.33 17.12
CA TRP A 132 19.01 11.88 15.79
C TRP A 132 18.34 13.25 15.70
N ALA A 133 18.85 14.14 14.89
CA ALA A 133 18.22 15.43 14.64
C ALA A 133 16.92 15.26 13.86
N LYS A 134 15.85 15.91 14.28
CA LYS A 134 14.53 15.84 13.65
C LYS A 134 14.28 17.07 12.80
N HIS A 135 13.89 16.86 11.54
CA HIS A 135 13.54 17.90 10.57
C HIS A 135 12.10 17.72 10.08
N ILE A 136 11.35 18.80 9.96
CA ILE A 136 9.95 18.77 9.51
C ILE A 136 9.92 18.78 7.97
N ILE A 137 9.16 17.88 7.37
CA ILE A 137 8.87 17.81 5.93
C ILE A 137 7.63 18.64 5.61
N ALA A 138 6.55 18.37 6.33
CA ALA A 138 5.29 19.06 6.22
C ALA A 138 4.66 19.18 7.59
N ASP A 139 3.96 20.29 7.82
CA ASP A 139 3.21 20.50 9.04
C ASP A 139 1.94 19.60 9.12
N SER A 140 1.11 19.85 10.10
CA SER A 140 -0.06 19.05 10.46
C SER A 140 -1.17 18.98 9.39
N VAL A 141 -1.00 19.56 8.22
CA VAL A 141 -2.05 19.56 7.17
C VAL A 141 -1.56 19.07 5.81
N GLY A 142 -0.25 18.88 5.64
CA GLY A 142 0.35 18.60 4.34
C GLY A 142 0.17 17.18 3.83
N ILE A 143 -0.04 16.18 4.70
CA ILE A 143 -0.20 14.77 4.32
C ILE A 143 -1.50 14.26 4.92
N SER A 144 -2.50 14.04 4.07
CA SER A 144 -3.88 13.74 4.52
C SER A 144 -4.27 12.28 4.33
N ASN A 145 -3.66 11.59 3.38
CA ASN A 145 -3.99 10.19 3.07
C ASN A 145 -3.44 9.23 4.14
N GLU A 146 -4.11 8.10 4.31
CA GLU A 146 -3.53 6.95 5.01
C GLU A 146 -2.53 6.16 4.17
N SER A 147 -2.52 6.38 2.87
CA SER A 147 -1.68 5.65 1.91
C SER A 147 -0.91 6.60 0.97
N PRO A 148 -0.11 7.57 1.48
CA PRO A 148 0.75 8.34 0.61
C PRO A 148 1.75 7.44 -0.10
N GLY A 149 2.14 7.81 -1.34
CA GLY A 149 3.11 7.06 -2.12
C GLY A 149 4.53 7.61 -1.95
N PHE A 150 5.51 6.72 -1.82
CA PHE A 150 6.93 7.06 -1.98
C PHE A 150 7.35 6.77 -3.42
N ILE A 151 7.49 7.80 -4.24
CA ILE A 151 7.57 7.71 -5.70
C ILE A 151 8.53 8.76 -6.25
N ASP A 152 9.43 8.39 -7.15
CA ASP A 152 10.24 9.33 -7.92
C ASP A 152 9.35 10.00 -8.99
N ILE A 153 8.87 11.19 -8.69
CA ILE A 153 7.88 11.90 -9.55
C ILE A 153 8.54 12.70 -10.66
N ASP A 154 9.71 13.27 -10.42
CA ASP A 154 10.41 14.08 -11.41
C ASP A 154 11.56 13.34 -12.12
N ASN A 155 11.71 12.03 -11.84
CA ASN A 155 12.71 11.13 -12.42
C ASN A 155 14.15 11.60 -12.14
N ASP A 156 14.40 12.14 -10.96
CA ASP A 156 15.74 12.52 -10.50
C ASP A 156 16.50 11.38 -9.79
N GLY A 157 15.84 10.23 -9.64
CA GLY A 157 16.36 9.02 -8.98
C GLY A 157 16.13 8.98 -7.47
N ARG A 158 15.35 9.91 -6.91
CA ARG A 158 15.05 10.02 -5.49
C ARG A 158 13.55 9.79 -5.24
N LEU A 159 13.21 9.27 -4.09
CA LEU A 159 11.81 9.11 -3.73
C LEU A 159 11.25 10.39 -3.13
N ASP A 160 10.12 10.81 -3.67
CA ASP A 160 9.28 11.90 -3.21
C ASP A 160 8.06 11.37 -2.47
N ILE A 161 7.24 12.25 -1.92
CA ILE A 161 5.98 11.87 -1.27
C ILE A 161 4.82 12.38 -2.11
N LEU A 162 4.06 11.46 -2.72
CA LEU A 162 2.79 11.74 -3.38
C LEU A 162 1.65 11.63 -2.37
N CYS A 163 0.84 12.67 -2.22
CA CYS A 163 -0.25 12.66 -1.24
C CYS A 163 -1.36 13.66 -1.57
N GLY A 164 -2.47 13.59 -0.81
CA GLY A 164 -3.49 14.62 -0.74
C GLY A 164 -3.14 15.67 0.31
N ASP A 165 -3.38 16.93 -0.01
CA ASP A 165 -3.33 18.09 0.92
C ASP A 165 -4.75 18.49 1.30
N LYS A 166 -5.15 18.23 2.54
CA LYS A 166 -6.46 18.60 3.08
C LYS A 166 -6.70 20.13 3.09
N ALA A 167 -5.66 20.93 3.30
CA ALA A 167 -5.82 22.37 3.48
C ALA A 167 -6.34 23.05 2.23
N LYS A 168 -5.81 22.65 1.08
CA LYS A 168 -6.22 23.17 -0.24
C LYS A 168 -7.04 22.19 -1.05
N LYS A 169 -7.22 20.97 -0.55
CA LYS A 169 -7.86 19.86 -1.26
C LYS A 169 -7.24 19.65 -2.64
N GLN A 170 -5.92 19.49 -2.67
CA GLN A 170 -5.12 19.27 -3.87
C GLN A 170 -4.41 17.93 -3.78
N ILE A 171 -4.22 17.28 -4.93
CA ILE A 171 -3.18 16.25 -5.06
C ILE A 171 -1.86 16.99 -5.22
N ILE A 172 -0.90 16.63 -4.35
CA ILE A 172 0.42 17.26 -4.29
C ILE A 172 1.52 16.22 -4.24
N TRP A 173 2.72 16.67 -4.47
CA TRP A 173 3.90 15.93 -4.09
C TRP A 173 4.89 16.83 -3.33
N LEU A 174 5.62 16.20 -2.44
CA LEU A 174 6.67 16.83 -1.66
C LEU A 174 7.99 16.32 -2.21
N GLN A 175 8.70 17.21 -2.91
CA GLN A 175 10.00 16.92 -3.53
C GLN A 175 11.07 16.80 -2.48
N ALA A 176 11.79 15.70 -2.47
CA ALA A 176 12.97 15.53 -1.62
C ALA A 176 14.06 16.56 -1.96
N PRO A 177 14.92 16.93 -0.99
CA PRO A 177 16.05 17.81 -1.24
C PRO A 177 16.93 17.31 -2.39
N THR A 178 17.30 18.20 -3.32
CA THR A 178 18.06 17.85 -4.54
C THR A 178 19.52 18.27 -4.49
N LYS A 179 19.94 18.95 -3.42
CA LYS A 179 21.31 19.41 -3.24
C LYS A 179 21.87 19.00 -1.90
N LYS A 180 23.16 18.72 -1.89
CA LYS A 180 23.88 18.32 -0.67
C LYS A 180 23.70 19.34 0.45
N GLY A 181 23.25 18.83 1.62
CA GLY A 181 23.04 19.62 2.82
C GLY A 181 21.71 20.41 2.85
N GLU A 182 20.87 20.32 1.81
CA GLU A 182 19.49 20.80 1.91
C GLU A 182 18.68 19.86 2.82
N THR A 183 17.77 20.42 3.61
CA THR A 183 16.91 19.68 4.55
C THR A 183 15.43 19.94 4.28
N GLU A 184 15.11 20.94 3.47
CA GLU A 184 13.76 21.39 3.20
C GLU A 184 13.15 20.68 1.98
N TRP A 185 11.99 20.09 2.17
CA TRP A 185 11.19 19.50 1.10
C TRP A 185 10.33 20.56 0.41
N LYS A 186 10.16 20.44 -0.90
CA LYS A 186 9.41 21.43 -1.69
C LYS A 186 8.04 20.90 -2.06
N ARG A 187 7.01 21.64 -1.70
CA ARG A 187 5.63 21.32 -2.05
C ARG A 187 5.31 21.78 -3.48
N HIS A 188 4.81 20.85 -4.29
CA HIS A 188 4.30 21.11 -5.64
C HIS A 188 2.86 20.59 -5.75
N ALA A 189 1.97 21.40 -6.32
CA ALA A 189 0.63 20.97 -6.68
C ALA A 189 0.66 20.20 -8.01
N LEU A 190 -0.05 19.07 -8.08
CA LEU A 190 -0.34 18.38 -9.34
C LEU A 190 -1.70 18.81 -9.88
N SER A 191 -2.72 18.94 -9.02
CA SER A 191 -4.08 19.31 -9.38
C SER A 191 -4.45 20.75 -9.01
N GLU A 192 -5.59 21.20 -9.52
CA GLU A 192 -6.30 22.36 -8.98
C GLU A 192 -6.81 22.09 -7.56
N GLU A 193 -7.35 23.12 -6.90
CA GLU A 193 -7.96 23.02 -5.56
C GLU A 193 -9.34 22.35 -5.61
N ASN A 194 -9.78 21.77 -4.50
CA ASN A 194 -11.09 21.15 -4.32
C ASN A 194 -11.36 19.90 -5.18
N VAL A 195 -10.34 19.05 -5.32
CA VAL A 195 -10.43 17.78 -6.05
C VAL A 195 -10.66 16.57 -5.12
N PRO A 196 -11.18 15.44 -5.64
CA PRO A 196 -11.33 14.19 -4.88
C PRO A 196 -10.01 13.60 -4.40
N GLY A 197 -10.08 12.65 -3.43
CA GLY A 197 -8.94 11.90 -2.92
C GLY A 197 -8.03 12.71 -1.97
N THR A 198 -8.52 13.83 -1.44
CA THR A 198 -7.75 14.79 -0.64
C THR A 198 -8.29 14.97 0.79
N GLU A 199 -9.35 14.28 1.13
CA GLU A 199 -9.93 14.31 2.49
C GLU A 199 -8.95 13.69 3.49
N ILE A 200 -9.05 14.11 4.75
CA ILE A 200 -8.31 13.44 5.82
C ILE A 200 -8.77 11.99 5.92
N PHE A 201 -7.83 11.07 6.07
CA PHE A 201 -8.05 9.62 6.01
C PHE A 201 -8.54 9.12 4.65
N SER A 202 -8.35 9.86 3.55
CA SER A 202 -8.62 9.31 2.23
C SER A 202 -7.73 8.08 2.00
N HIS A 203 -8.31 7.05 1.39
CA HIS A 203 -7.66 5.80 1.08
C HIS A 203 -7.53 5.66 -0.43
N GLY A 204 -6.46 5.02 -0.85
CA GLY A 204 -6.19 4.73 -2.25
C GLY A 204 -5.49 5.88 -2.96
N ILE A 205 -4.25 5.63 -3.32
CA ILE A 205 -3.51 6.42 -4.30
C ILE A 205 -2.67 5.46 -5.14
N GLY A 206 -2.61 5.71 -6.44
CA GLY A 206 -1.78 4.98 -7.38
C GLY A 206 -1.06 5.95 -8.32
N TYR A 207 0.06 5.50 -8.88
CA TYR A 207 0.85 6.26 -9.82
C TYR A 207 1.29 5.38 -11.00
N GLY A 208 0.81 5.68 -12.19
CA GLY A 208 1.09 4.91 -13.40
C GLY A 208 0.45 5.52 -14.64
N ASP A 209 0.86 5.09 -15.81
CA ASP A 209 0.40 5.59 -17.11
C ASP A 209 -0.92 4.91 -17.49
N ILE A 210 -2.04 5.52 -17.14
CA ILE A 210 -3.39 4.94 -17.35
C ILE A 210 -3.78 4.95 -18.83
N ASP A 211 -3.52 6.04 -19.54
CA ASP A 211 -3.98 6.19 -20.93
C ASP A 211 -2.90 5.84 -21.97
N LYS A 212 -1.75 5.29 -21.53
CA LYS A 212 -0.65 4.84 -22.39
C LYS A 212 -0.03 5.97 -23.25
N ASP A 213 -0.06 7.21 -22.78
CA ASP A 213 0.58 8.32 -23.47
C ASP A 213 2.08 8.49 -23.13
N GLY A 214 2.61 7.67 -22.25
CA GLY A 214 4.00 7.67 -21.81
C GLY A 214 4.27 8.60 -20.63
N ILE A 215 3.25 9.26 -20.07
CA ILE A 215 3.33 10.11 -18.89
C ILE A 215 2.57 9.40 -17.76
N LYS A 216 3.09 9.49 -16.55
CA LYS A 216 2.43 8.87 -15.39
C LYS A 216 1.29 9.75 -14.90
N ASP A 217 0.21 9.09 -14.50
CA ASP A 217 -1.02 9.66 -13.94
C ASP A 217 -1.11 9.35 -12.45
N VAL A 218 -1.97 10.07 -11.74
CA VAL A 218 -2.37 9.73 -10.37
C VAL A 218 -3.77 9.15 -10.38
N VAL A 219 -3.93 7.98 -9.79
CA VAL A 219 -5.23 7.31 -9.63
C VAL A 219 -5.70 7.45 -8.19
N VAL A 220 -6.96 7.80 -8.04
CA VAL A 220 -7.70 7.82 -6.76
C VAL A 220 -9.00 7.04 -6.92
N ARG A 221 -9.70 6.79 -5.84
CA ARG A 221 -10.94 6.01 -5.84
C ARG A 221 -12.01 6.54 -6.81
N GLU A 222 -12.12 7.85 -6.96
CA GLU A 222 -13.15 8.51 -7.77
C GLU A 222 -12.77 8.65 -9.25
N GLY A 223 -11.55 8.26 -9.63
CA GLY A 223 -11.03 8.40 -11.00
C GLY A 223 -9.53 8.62 -11.05
N TRP A 224 -9.08 9.40 -12.02
CA TRP A 224 -7.65 9.62 -12.22
C TRP A 224 -7.35 11.05 -12.70
N PHE A 225 -6.15 11.52 -12.40
CA PHE A 225 -5.63 12.81 -12.83
C PHE A 225 -4.63 12.58 -13.95
N LYS A 226 -4.93 13.08 -15.15
CA LYS A 226 -4.04 12.96 -16.30
C LYS A 226 -2.76 13.75 -16.07
N GLY A 227 -1.65 13.03 -16.12
CA GLY A 227 -0.32 13.61 -15.98
C GLY A 227 0.07 14.53 -17.12
N THR A 228 0.96 15.44 -16.84
CA THR A 228 1.58 16.33 -17.83
C THR A 228 3.10 16.31 -17.69
N LYS A 229 3.83 16.70 -18.74
CA LYS A 229 5.29 16.80 -18.69
C LYS A 229 5.79 17.80 -17.64
N ASN A 230 4.94 18.73 -17.22
CA ASN A 230 5.24 19.67 -16.15
C ASN A 230 4.48 19.28 -14.87
N ASN A 231 5.11 18.43 -14.06
CA ASN A 231 4.58 17.96 -12.77
C ASN A 231 4.60 19.03 -11.64
N LYS A 232 4.93 20.28 -11.96
CA LYS A 232 4.96 21.43 -11.02
C LYS A 232 3.93 22.50 -11.35
N ALA A 233 3.12 22.30 -12.40
CA ALA A 233 2.19 23.32 -12.92
C ALA A 233 0.84 23.37 -12.20
N GLY A 234 0.48 22.34 -11.43
CA GLY A 234 -0.80 22.26 -10.71
C GLY A 234 -2.04 22.19 -11.62
N ASN A 235 -1.90 21.66 -12.82
CA ASN A 235 -2.93 21.68 -13.87
C ASN A 235 -3.32 20.29 -14.38
N TRP A 236 -3.05 19.24 -13.64
CA TRP A 236 -3.49 17.89 -13.99
C TRP A 236 -5.01 17.81 -13.95
N VAL A 237 -5.60 17.34 -15.05
CA VAL A 237 -7.04 17.31 -15.22
C VAL A 237 -7.62 16.04 -14.63
N PHE A 238 -8.65 16.17 -13.81
CA PHE A 238 -9.37 15.04 -13.24
C PHE A 238 -10.32 14.41 -14.25
N HIS A 239 -10.25 13.10 -14.40
CA HIS A 239 -11.13 12.27 -15.21
C HIS A 239 -11.92 11.35 -14.26
N PRO A 240 -13.24 11.58 -14.09
CA PRO A 240 -14.06 10.71 -13.25
C PRO A 240 -14.13 9.29 -13.84
N ALA A 241 -13.95 8.30 -12.98
CA ALA A 241 -14.12 6.90 -13.31
C ALA A 241 -14.50 6.14 -12.04
N ASN A 242 -15.23 5.03 -12.17
CA ASN A 242 -15.65 4.26 -11.00
C ASN A 242 -14.63 3.17 -10.66
N ILE A 243 -13.74 3.46 -9.70
CA ILE A 243 -12.73 2.51 -9.23
C ILE A 243 -13.12 1.89 -7.87
N SER A 244 -14.31 2.21 -7.35
CA SER A 244 -14.99 1.57 -6.22
C SER A 244 -14.72 2.06 -4.78
N GLU A 245 -14.66 1.13 -3.83
CA GLU A 245 -14.66 1.26 -2.37
C GLU A 245 -13.40 1.96 -1.84
N PRO A 246 -13.37 2.42 -0.58
CA PRO A 246 -12.15 2.88 0.05
C PRO A 246 -11.07 1.81 -0.03
N CYS A 247 -10.10 2.05 -0.90
CA CYS A 247 -9.06 1.07 -1.22
C CYS A 247 -7.70 1.49 -0.66
N SER A 248 -6.80 0.53 -0.55
CA SER A 248 -5.41 0.71 -0.17
C SER A 248 -4.57 1.35 -1.28
N HIS A 249 -3.26 1.20 -1.26
CA HIS A 249 -2.41 1.51 -2.41
C HIS A 249 -2.93 0.86 -3.68
N MET A 250 -2.98 1.61 -4.76
CA MET A 250 -3.48 1.17 -6.06
C MET A 250 -2.30 0.86 -6.96
N GLN A 251 -2.22 -0.40 -7.44
CA GLN A 251 -1.18 -0.84 -8.35
C GLN A 251 -1.70 -0.77 -9.78
N ILE A 252 -0.90 -0.17 -10.69
CA ILE A 252 -1.28 0.08 -12.07
C ILE A 252 -0.42 -0.82 -12.97
N LEU A 253 -1.06 -1.75 -13.67
CA LEU A 253 -0.42 -2.73 -14.55
C LEU A 253 -1.43 -3.33 -15.53
N ASP A 254 -0.96 -3.91 -16.62
CA ASP A 254 -1.77 -4.68 -17.55
C ASP A 254 -1.95 -6.11 -17.00
N VAL A 255 -3.04 -6.35 -16.29
CA VAL A 255 -3.34 -7.64 -15.62
C VAL A 255 -3.76 -8.70 -16.64
N ASN A 256 -4.59 -8.32 -17.62
CA ASN A 256 -5.19 -9.25 -18.57
C ASN A 256 -4.38 -9.43 -19.85
N GLY A 257 -3.37 -8.60 -20.11
CA GLY A 257 -2.51 -8.66 -21.30
C GLY A 257 -3.16 -8.07 -22.53
N ASP A 258 -4.14 -7.16 -22.39
CA ASP A 258 -4.83 -6.51 -23.52
C ASP A 258 -4.12 -5.24 -24.02
N GLY A 259 -3.04 -4.84 -23.35
CA GLY A 259 -2.23 -3.68 -23.66
C GLY A 259 -2.67 -2.40 -22.95
N LYS A 260 -3.76 -2.40 -22.20
CA LYS A 260 -4.19 -1.29 -21.37
C LYS A 260 -3.68 -1.47 -19.93
N ASN A 261 -3.58 -0.40 -19.18
CA ASN A 261 -3.24 -0.51 -17.77
C ASN A 261 -4.51 -0.53 -16.91
N ASP A 262 -4.61 -1.58 -16.14
CA ASP A 262 -5.66 -1.83 -15.16
C ASP A 262 -5.25 -1.32 -13.78
N VAL A 263 -6.15 -1.42 -12.81
CA VAL A 263 -5.86 -1.10 -11.41
C VAL A 263 -6.11 -2.32 -10.54
N VAL A 264 -5.18 -2.66 -9.66
CA VAL A 264 -5.38 -3.63 -8.59
C VAL A 264 -5.41 -2.89 -7.26
N SER A 265 -6.42 -3.15 -6.45
CA SER A 265 -6.61 -2.54 -5.15
C SER A 265 -7.26 -3.50 -4.15
N ALA A 266 -7.33 -3.08 -2.89
CA ALA A 266 -7.95 -3.89 -1.84
C ALA A 266 -8.73 -3.02 -0.85
N SER A 267 -9.72 -3.60 -0.15
CA SER A 267 -10.51 -2.87 0.81
C SER A 267 -9.73 -2.53 2.08
N ALA A 268 -9.68 -1.26 2.42
CA ALA A 268 -9.09 -0.80 3.67
C ALA A 268 -9.96 -1.10 4.90
N HIS A 269 -11.29 -1.20 4.76
CA HIS A 269 -12.24 -1.28 5.87
C HIS A 269 -13.14 -2.52 5.87
N ALA A 270 -13.16 -3.28 4.78
CA ALA A 270 -14.01 -4.44 4.62
C ALA A 270 -13.24 -5.60 3.98
N LEU A 271 -13.95 -6.62 3.56
CA LEU A 271 -13.42 -7.73 2.78
C LEU A 271 -13.30 -7.32 1.31
N GLY A 272 -12.23 -7.69 0.65
CA GLY A 272 -12.10 -7.61 -0.80
C GLY A 272 -10.72 -7.20 -1.29
N ILE A 273 -10.30 -7.90 -2.33
CA ILE A 273 -9.17 -7.55 -3.20
C ILE A 273 -9.72 -7.59 -4.62
N TRP A 274 -9.45 -6.56 -5.40
CA TRP A 274 -10.08 -6.37 -6.70
C TRP A 274 -9.08 -6.08 -7.82
N PHE A 275 -9.43 -6.54 -8.99
CA PHE A 275 -8.91 -6.13 -10.27
C PHE A 275 -9.95 -5.25 -10.97
N HIS A 276 -9.59 -4.04 -11.32
CA HIS A 276 -10.42 -3.10 -12.06
C HIS A 276 -9.90 -3.07 -13.50
N GLU A 277 -10.58 -3.80 -14.37
CA GLU A 277 -10.27 -3.89 -15.81
C GLU A 277 -10.59 -2.57 -16.49
N GLN A 278 -9.59 -2.00 -17.18
CA GLN A 278 -9.80 -0.78 -17.95
C GLN A 278 -10.65 -1.06 -19.20
N VAL A 279 -11.74 -0.35 -19.33
CA VAL A 279 -12.65 -0.40 -20.47
C VAL A 279 -12.81 1.00 -21.09
N GLU A 280 -13.29 1.04 -22.33
CA GLU A 280 -13.75 2.28 -22.94
C GLU A 280 -15.27 2.33 -22.88
N LYS A 281 -15.82 3.43 -22.35
CA LYS A 281 -17.23 3.69 -22.27
C LYS A 281 -17.52 5.14 -22.71
N ASP A 282 -18.34 5.29 -23.73
CA ASP A 282 -18.69 6.60 -24.30
C ASP A 282 -17.46 7.45 -24.68
N GLY A 283 -16.42 6.82 -25.21
CA GLY A 283 -15.16 7.46 -25.60
C GLY A 283 -14.29 7.91 -24.42
N LYS A 284 -14.51 7.37 -23.22
CA LYS A 284 -13.76 7.66 -22.00
C LYS A 284 -13.26 6.38 -21.36
N ILE A 285 -12.14 6.50 -20.67
CA ILE A 285 -11.63 5.42 -19.81
C ILE A 285 -12.56 5.27 -18.59
N ASP A 286 -13.02 4.05 -18.36
CA ASP A 286 -13.77 3.61 -17.18
C ASP A 286 -13.28 2.23 -16.75
N PHE A 287 -13.79 1.68 -15.65
CA PHE A 287 -13.32 0.43 -15.10
C PHE A 287 -14.47 -0.53 -14.77
N VAL A 288 -14.24 -1.81 -15.00
CA VAL A 288 -15.11 -2.91 -14.56
C VAL A 288 -14.41 -3.67 -13.45
N THR A 289 -15.05 -3.76 -12.29
CA THR A 289 -14.46 -4.40 -11.12
C THR A 289 -14.70 -5.91 -11.11
N HIS A 290 -13.63 -6.67 -10.94
CA HIS A 290 -13.62 -8.12 -10.74
C HIS A 290 -13.08 -8.45 -9.34
N VAL A 291 -13.76 -9.36 -8.63
CA VAL A 291 -13.31 -9.81 -7.30
C VAL A 291 -12.19 -10.81 -7.46
N MET A 292 -11.02 -10.51 -6.90
CA MET A 292 -9.89 -11.43 -6.83
C MET A 292 -9.95 -12.31 -5.58
N SER A 293 -10.23 -11.71 -4.43
CA SER A 293 -10.43 -12.41 -3.15
C SER A 293 -11.50 -11.67 -2.34
N ASN A 294 -12.29 -12.41 -1.58
CA ASN A 294 -13.28 -11.87 -0.64
C ASN A 294 -13.09 -12.46 0.77
N THR A 295 -11.92 -13.01 1.05
CA THR A 295 -11.59 -13.68 2.31
C THR A 295 -10.66 -12.87 3.18
N THR A 296 -9.98 -11.85 2.62
CA THR A 296 -9.04 -11.00 3.35
C THR A 296 -9.62 -9.61 3.55
N ALA A 297 -9.57 -9.13 4.79
CA ALA A 297 -10.10 -7.84 5.20
C ALA A 297 -9.00 -6.83 5.51
N GLN A 298 -9.35 -5.55 5.50
CA GLN A 298 -8.54 -4.45 6.04
C GLN A 298 -7.13 -4.38 5.45
N THR A 299 -7.03 -4.58 4.15
CA THR A 299 -5.78 -4.51 3.41
C THR A 299 -5.42 -3.06 3.09
N HIS A 300 -4.54 -2.45 3.89
CA HIS A 300 -4.18 -1.04 3.78
C HIS A 300 -2.97 -0.78 2.89
N SER A 301 -2.19 -1.80 2.57
CA SER A 301 -0.96 -1.65 1.78
C SER A 301 -0.78 -2.75 0.77
N SER A 302 -0.12 -2.42 -0.32
CA SER A 302 0.32 -3.39 -1.32
C SER A 302 1.60 -2.94 -2.02
N ILE A 303 2.34 -3.90 -2.57
CA ILE A 303 3.53 -3.66 -3.39
C ILE A 303 3.62 -4.70 -4.49
N MET A 304 4.30 -4.36 -5.58
CA MET A 304 4.59 -5.28 -6.68
C MET A 304 6.07 -5.67 -6.68
N ALA A 305 6.38 -6.95 -6.56
CA ALA A 305 7.75 -7.46 -6.63
C ALA A 305 7.81 -8.83 -7.30
N ASP A 306 8.93 -9.13 -7.97
CA ASP A 306 9.21 -10.44 -8.58
C ASP A 306 9.78 -11.38 -7.49
N LEU A 307 8.89 -12.14 -6.84
CA LEU A 307 9.25 -13.03 -5.73
C LEU A 307 9.86 -14.35 -6.20
N ASN A 308 9.40 -14.85 -7.34
CA ASN A 308 9.78 -16.17 -7.86
C ASN A 308 10.94 -16.10 -8.87
N GLY A 309 11.34 -14.91 -9.32
CA GLY A 309 12.45 -14.66 -10.25
C GLY A 309 12.11 -14.99 -11.70
N ASP A 310 10.83 -14.98 -12.09
CA ASP A 310 10.37 -15.26 -13.47
C ASP A 310 10.31 -14.01 -14.36
N GLY A 311 10.62 -12.83 -13.81
CA GLY A 311 10.60 -11.53 -14.47
C GLY A 311 9.24 -10.84 -14.46
N LYS A 312 8.21 -11.44 -13.85
CA LYS A 312 6.91 -10.83 -13.61
C LYS A 312 6.79 -10.47 -12.14
N LYS A 313 5.95 -9.48 -11.86
CA LYS A 313 5.75 -9.05 -10.47
C LYS A 313 4.48 -9.63 -9.90
N GLU A 314 4.57 -10.18 -8.71
CA GLU A 314 3.44 -10.58 -7.88
C GLU A 314 2.89 -9.36 -7.14
N TYR A 315 1.57 -9.36 -6.91
CA TYR A 315 0.88 -8.42 -6.04
C TYR A 315 0.97 -8.94 -4.59
N ILE A 316 1.65 -8.20 -3.73
CA ILE A 316 1.88 -8.55 -2.33
C ILE A 316 1.02 -7.63 -1.47
N THR A 317 0.24 -8.20 -0.55
CA THR A 317 -0.62 -7.46 0.38
C THR A 317 -0.87 -8.25 1.65
N GLY A 318 -1.59 -7.67 2.61
CA GLY A 318 -1.95 -8.37 3.83
C GLY A 318 -2.94 -7.61 4.68
N LYS A 319 -3.52 -8.30 5.66
CA LYS A 319 -4.44 -7.70 6.61
C LYS A 319 -3.69 -6.80 7.60
N ARG A 320 -4.16 -5.57 7.78
CA ARG A 320 -3.72 -4.69 8.87
C ARG A 320 -4.36 -5.17 10.18
N PHE A 321 -3.57 -5.79 11.05
CA PHE A 321 -4.07 -6.36 12.30
C PHE A 321 -4.67 -5.28 13.21
N LEU A 322 -5.92 -5.49 13.67
CA LEU A 322 -6.67 -4.56 14.54
C LEU A 322 -6.69 -3.10 14.01
N ALA A 323 -6.86 -2.91 12.71
CA ALA A 323 -6.78 -1.60 12.05
C ALA A 323 -7.59 -0.53 12.78
N HIS A 324 -8.85 -0.81 13.11
CA HIS A 324 -9.76 0.08 13.80
C HIS A 324 -10.20 -0.47 15.17
N HIS A 325 -9.27 -1.10 15.90
CA HIS A 325 -9.46 -1.62 17.26
C HIS A 325 -10.58 -2.67 17.39
N GLY A 326 -10.73 -3.54 16.41
CA GLY A 326 -11.71 -4.62 16.44
C GLY A 326 -13.13 -4.21 16.06
N ARG A 327 -13.30 -3.18 15.22
CA ARG A 327 -14.62 -2.63 14.86
C ARG A 327 -15.06 -2.92 13.44
N ASP A 328 -14.15 -3.24 12.55
CA ASP A 328 -14.43 -3.45 11.13
C ASP A 328 -14.79 -4.91 10.82
N PRO A 329 -15.50 -5.17 9.72
CA PRO A 329 -15.71 -6.51 9.23
C PRO A 329 -14.39 -7.27 9.05
N GLY A 330 -14.34 -8.51 9.52
CA GLY A 330 -13.15 -9.35 9.43
C GLY A 330 -12.06 -9.05 10.47
N ASP A 331 -12.27 -8.18 11.44
CA ASP A 331 -11.26 -7.86 12.47
C ASP A 331 -10.79 -9.07 13.29
N ALA A 332 -11.68 -10.05 13.50
CA ALA A 332 -11.37 -11.29 14.19
C ALA A 332 -10.62 -12.33 13.33
N ASP A 333 -10.53 -12.09 12.02
CA ASP A 333 -9.87 -13.02 11.11
C ASP A 333 -8.34 -12.99 11.29
N ALA A 334 -7.69 -14.08 10.91
CA ALA A 334 -6.24 -14.18 10.98
C ALA A 334 -5.52 -13.04 10.22
N PRO A 335 -4.43 -12.50 10.76
CA PRO A 335 -3.65 -11.45 10.09
C PRO A 335 -2.78 -12.04 8.98
N TYR A 336 -3.38 -12.29 7.83
CA TYR A 336 -2.71 -12.85 6.67
C TYR A 336 -1.72 -11.86 6.03
N LEU A 337 -0.58 -12.40 5.55
CA LEU A 337 0.31 -11.83 4.56
C LEU A 337 0.24 -12.72 3.32
N LEU A 338 -0.06 -12.13 2.16
CA LEU A 338 -0.44 -12.83 0.94
C LEU A 338 0.34 -12.32 -0.26
N TYR A 339 0.45 -13.14 -1.31
CA TYR A 339 0.76 -12.66 -2.65
C TYR A 339 -0.11 -13.33 -3.71
N PHE A 340 -0.21 -12.68 -4.86
CA PHE A 340 -0.98 -13.16 -6.01
C PHE A 340 -0.10 -13.20 -7.25
N GLU A 341 -0.10 -14.33 -7.93
CA GLU A 341 0.44 -14.48 -9.28
C GLU A 341 -0.66 -14.24 -10.30
N PHE A 342 -0.34 -13.52 -11.37
CA PHE A 342 -1.26 -13.25 -12.47
C PHE A 342 -0.93 -14.09 -13.70
N THR A 343 -1.96 -14.67 -14.31
CA THR A 343 -1.88 -15.30 -15.63
C THR A 343 -2.73 -14.48 -16.59
N PRO A 344 -2.12 -13.68 -17.49
CA PRO A 344 -2.84 -12.87 -18.46
C PRO A 344 -3.68 -13.71 -19.42
N GLY A 345 -4.74 -13.13 -19.99
CA GLY A 345 -5.60 -13.75 -20.99
C GLY A 345 -6.99 -13.10 -21.04
N LYS A 346 -7.83 -13.53 -21.99
CA LYS A 346 -9.23 -13.05 -22.13
C LYS A 346 -10.08 -13.29 -20.87
N ALA A 347 -9.73 -14.29 -20.09
CA ALA A 347 -10.24 -14.53 -18.75
C ALA A 347 -9.02 -14.60 -17.83
N PRO A 348 -8.55 -13.45 -17.34
CA PRO A 348 -7.36 -13.43 -16.51
C PRO A 348 -7.58 -14.28 -15.26
N TYR A 349 -6.55 -15.00 -14.87
CA TYR A 349 -6.56 -15.84 -13.72
C TYR A 349 -5.50 -15.37 -12.72
N TRP A 350 -5.80 -15.43 -11.45
CA TRP A 350 -4.87 -15.16 -10.37
C TRP A 350 -4.88 -16.31 -9.38
N LYS A 351 -3.73 -16.54 -8.78
CA LYS A 351 -3.57 -17.55 -7.76
C LYS A 351 -3.07 -16.90 -6.48
N GLU A 352 -3.85 -17.08 -5.42
CA GLU A 352 -3.54 -16.59 -4.08
C GLU A 352 -2.62 -17.55 -3.36
N TYR A 353 -1.60 -17.01 -2.72
CA TYR A 353 -0.68 -17.74 -1.86
C TYR A 353 -0.59 -17.07 -0.49
N VAL A 354 -0.63 -17.85 0.57
CA VAL A 354 -0.45 -17.39 1.94
C VAL A 354 1.03 -17.48 2.31
N ILE A 355 1.66 -16.34 2.54
CA ILE A 355 3.03 -16.28 3.08
C ILE A 355 2.98 -16.64 4.56
N ASP A 356 2.09 -15.97 5.31
CA ASP A 356 1.92 -16.15 6.75
C ASP A 356 0.48 -15.83 7.18
N ASN A 357 0.05 -16.38 8.30
CA ASN A 357 -1.31 -16.19 8.84
C ASN A 357 -1.33 -15.61 10.27
N ASP A 358 -0.20 -15.11 10.74
CA ASP A 358 0.00 -14.62 12.11
C ASP A 358 0.78 -13.30 12.19
N SER A 359 1.17 -12.72 11.05
CA SER A 359 1.86 -11.43 11.01
C SER A 359 0.98 -10.30 10.55
N GLY A 360 0.30 -10.48 9.42
CA GLY A 360 -0.38 -9.41 8.71
C GLY A 360 0.58 -8.44 8.02
N ALA A 361 0.03 -7.34 7.52
CA ALA A 361 0.77 -6.20 7.00
C ALA A 361 0.36 -4.92 7.73
N GLY A 362 1.12 -3.86 7.57
CA GLY A 362 0.80 -2.53 8.10
C GLY A 362 0.33 -1.58 7.02
N LEU A 363 0.79 -0.33 7.10
CA LEU A 363 0.46 0.71 6.14
C LEU A 363 1.44 0.82 4.97
N ASN A 364 2.61 0.20 5.08
CA ASN A 364 3.46 -0.11 3.92
C ASN A 364 4.17 -1.45 4.11
N ILE A 365 4.58 -2.02 2.99
CA ILE A 365 5.33 -3.28 2.89
C ILE A 365 6.65 -2.96 2.20
N VAL A 366 7.74 -3.52 2.67
CA VAL A 366 9.03 -3.49 1.96
C VAL A 366 9.27 -4.85 1.31
N ALA A 367 9.65 -4.83 0.03
CA ALA A 367 10.06 -5.98 -0.74
C ALA A 367 11.46 -5.71 -1.30
N GLN A 368 12.49 -6.31 -0.68
CA GLN A 368 13.88 -6.05 -1.01
C GLN A 368 14.78 -7.24 -0.61
N ASP A 369 15.87 -7.47 -1.34
CA ASP A 369 16.88 -8.47 -1.00
C ASP A 369 17.66 -8.02 0.25
N MET A 370 17.28 -8.56 1.41
CA MET A 370 17.84 -8.19 2.71
C MET A 370 19.20 -8.84 3.01
N ASN A 371 19.46 -9.99 2.40
CA ASN A 371 20.59 -10.85 2.73
C ASN A 371 21.59 -11.00 1.57
N LYS A 372 21.36 -10.34 0.43
CA LYS A 372 22.18 -10.35 -0.80
C LYS A 372 22.24 -11.72 -1.50
N ASP A 373 21.17 -12.51 -1.39
CA ASP A 373 21.02 -13.79 -2.09
C ASP A 373 20.34 -13.67 -3.46
N LYS A 374 19.96 -12.45 -3.86
CA LYS A 374 19.27 -12.06 -5.10
C LYS A 374 17.80 -12.51 -5.15
N LYS A 375 17.19 -12.81 -4.02
CA LYS A 375 15.77 -13.03 -3.90
C LYS A 375 15.14 -11.87 -3.12
N ILE A 376 13.92 -11.58 -3.43
CA ILE A 376 13.21 -10.50 -2.75
C ILE A 376 12.61 -11.03 -1.46
N ASP A 377 13.08 -10.50 -0.34
CA ASP A 377 12.53 -10.70 1.00
C ASP A 377 11.41 -9.69 1.28
N ILE A 378 10.59 -9.97 2.29
CA ILE A 378 9.48 -9.09 2.68
C ILE A 378 9.64 -8.68 4.13
N VAL A 379 9.48 -7.36 4.39
CA VAL A 379 9.48 -6.81 5.75
C VAL A 379 8.15 -6.09 5.98
N VAL A 380 7.52 -6.36 7.13
CA VAL A 380 6.26 -5.73 7.55
C VAL A 380 6.31 -5.30 9.01
N SER A 381 5.56 -4.24 9.34
CA SER A 381 5.34 -3.79 10.71
C SER A 381 3.87 -3.40 10.87
N ASN A 382 3.27 -3.79 11.98
CA ASN A 382 1.89 -3.47 12.33
C ASN A 382 1.65 -3.65 13.84
N LYS A 383 0.38 -3.64 14.27
CA LYS A 383 0.01 -3.81 15.68
C LYS A 383 0.38 -5.17 16.31
N ASN A 384 0.83 -6.15 15.49
CA ASN A 384 1.29 -7.46 15.96
C ASN A 384 2.83 -7.56 16.10
N GLY A 385 3.54 -6.52 15.69
CA GLY A 385 4.99 -6.41 15.75
C GLY A 385 5.66 -6.19 14.40
N VAL A 386 6.97 -6.45 14.35
CA VAL A 386 7.83 -6.31 13.15
C VAL A 386 8.32 -7.68 12.73
N PHE A 387 8.24 -7.98 11.44
CA PHE A 387 8.58 -9.30 10.89
C PHE A 387 9.41 -9.17 9.62
N LEU A 388 10.36 -10.09 9.48
CA LEU A 388 11.12 -10.34 8.26
C LEU A 388 10.75 -11.73 7.72
N PHE A 389 10.51 -11.82 6.42
CA PHE A 389 10.27 -13.05 5.67
C PHE A 389 11.37 -13.20 4.63
N GLU A 390 12.38 -14.01 4.93
CA GLU A 390 13.46 -14.35 4.00
C GLU A 390 12.92 -15.32 2.94
N ASN A 391 13.06 -14.95 1.67
CA ASN A 391 12.59 -15.74 0.54
C ASN A 391 13.53 -16.92 0.29
N ILE A 392 13.05 -18.13 0.51
CA ILE A 392 13.79 -19.38 0.31
C ILE A 392 13.22 -20.22 -0.85
N MET A 393 12.41 -19.62 -1.73
CA MET A 393 11.89 -20.26 -2.94
C MET A 393 13.02 -20.91 -3.73
N LYS A 394 12.79 -22.11 -4.24
CA LYS A 394 13.70 -22.75 -5.17
C LYS A 394 13.40 -22.21 -6.56
N ARG A 395 14.40 -21.63 -7.20
CA ARG A 395 14.35 -21.23 -8.61
C ARG A 395 14.43 -22.46 -9.51
#